data_03c0aeac81b23bdc965b8f1b1a595c95
#
_entry.id   03c0aeac81b23bdc965b8f1b1a595c95
#
_cell.length_a   1.000
_cell.length_b   1.000
_cell.length_c   1.000
_cell.angle_alpha   90.00
_cell.angle_beta   90.00
_cell.angle_gamma   90.00
#
_symmetry.space_group_name_H-M   'P 1'
#
loop_
_entity.id
_entity.type
_entity.pdbx_description
1 polymer ?
#
loop_
_entity_poly.entity_id
_entity_poly.type
_entity_poly.pdbx_seq_one_letter_code
_entity_poly.pdbx_strand_id
1 'polypeptide(L)'
;MEKPCRLLIRWLDYKVISRMRIDTNQFHASYPYFSVAIVKAVRIRYNPPFEHSSFHYKANLMLLGVNIDHVATLRNARGVSYPSPLEAALIAETHGADLITLHLREDRRHIKDADVALIKQAIRTRMNLEMAMTEEMLAHALRIRPEDVCIVPEKRAEVTTEGGLDVIGQAGKVRHYIYELQAASIRVSIFIAPDKPQIQKAFDMGARVVELHTGAYADAATPEQRRHELQRIREAAQFAAQLGMTVNAGHGLTIHNVALIAQIPEIVELNIGHSLIAQAVFLGLPQAIAQMKEVMYRARNGLTA
;
A
#
# COMPACT_ATOMS: atom_id res chain seq x y z
N MET A 1 -22.92 -15.10 37.00
CA MET A 1 -22.47 -13.76 36.61
C MET A 1 -22.07 -13.78 35.13
N GLU A 2 -23.09 -13.72 34.28
CA GLU A 2 -22.95 -13.76 32.81
C GLU A 2 -23.52 -12.49 32.24
N LYS A 3 -22.72 -11.47 32.04
CA LYS A 3 -23.06 -10.30 31.19
C LYS A 3 -21.85 -9.47 30.82
N PRO A 4 -21.06 -9.88 29.81
CA PRO A 4 -20.61 -8.85 28.88
C PRO A 4 -20.67 -9.22 27.38
N CYS A 5 -21.18 -10.42 27.01
CA CYS A 5 -21.10 -10.85 25.60
C CYS A 5 -22.23 -10.31 24.69
N ARG A 6 -23.27 -9.67 25.25
CA ARG A 6 -24.43 -9.20 24.46
C ARG A 6 -24.27 -7.84 23.78
N LEU A 7 -23.24 -7.06 24.08
CA LEU A 7 -23.11 -5.70 23.52
C LEU A 7 -22.33 -5.63 22.19
N LEU A 8 -21.47 -6.60 21.90
CA LEU A 8 -20.67 -6.58 20.65
C LEU A 8 -21.39 -7.11 19.41
N ILE A 9 -22.50 -7.83 19.61
CA ILE A 9 -23.23 -8.49 18.50
C ILE A 9 -24.27 -7.57 17.84
N ARG A 10 -24.50 -6.37 18.34
CA ARG A 10 -25.54 -5.46 17.85
C ARG A 10 -25.19 -4.70 16.56
N TRP A 11 -23.96 -4.82 16.05
CA TRP A 11 -23.49 -4.14 14.84
C TRP A 11 -23.24 -5.05 13.64
N LEU A 12 -23.48 -6.33 13.79
CA LEU A 12 -23.42 -7.25 12.65
C LEU A 12 -24.85 -7.50 12.12
N ASP A 13 -25.01 -7.28 10.83
CA ASP A 13 -26.29 -7.45 10.14
C ASP A 13 -26.88 -8.86 10.42
N TYR A 14 -28.08 -8.91 10.96
CA TYR A 14 -28.76 -10.14 11.41
C TYR A 14 -28.87 -11.23 10.33
N LYS A 15 -28.78 -10.85 9.04
CA LYS A 15 -28.79 -11.79 7.90
C LYS A 15 -27.48 -12.57 7.74
N VAL A 16 -26.38 -12.11 8.33
CA VAL A 16 -25.07 -12.79 8.25
C VAL A 16 -24.94 -13.84 9.35
N ILE A 17 -25.55 -13.59 10.52
CA ILE A 17 -25.43 -14.47 11.70
C ILE A 17 -26.25 -15.77 11.56
N SER A 18 -27.33 -15.78 10.81
CA SER A 18 -28.20 -16.95 10.65
C SER A 18 -27.58 -18.12 9.87
N ARG A 19 -26.39 -17.95 9.30
CA ARG A 19 -25.64 -18.98 8.53
C ARG A 19 -24.34 -19.44 9.20
N MET A 20 -24.04 -18.99 10.41
CA MET A 20 -22.83 -19.37 11.13
C MET A 20 -23.13 -20.51 12.11
N ARG A 21 -22.49 -21.67 11.92
CA ARG A 21 -22.30 -22.65 12.97
C ARG A 21 -21.03 -22.33 13.74
N ILE A 22 -21.17 -21.85 14.97
CA ILE A 22 -20.05 -21.60 15.89
C ILE A 22 -19.96 -22.81 16.82
N ASP A 23 -18.85 -23.52 16.79
CA ASP A 23 -18.55 -24.57 17.76
C ASP A 23 -17.96 -23.90 19.01
N THR A 24 -18.74 -23.93 20.10
CA THR A 24 -18.44 -23.23 21.36
C THR A 24 -17.55 -24.03 22.30
N ASN A 25 -17.12 -25.24 21.96
CA ASN A 25 -16.44 -26.15 22.89
C ASN A 25 -14.92 -25.98 23.00
N GLN A 26 -14.31 -24.95 22.34
CA GLN A 26 -12.86 -24.73 22.39
C GLN A 26 -12.42 -23.46 23.13
N PHE A 27 -13.26 -22.88 23.95
CA PHE A 27 -12.90 -21.69 24.74
C PHE A 27 -12.67 -22.02 26.21
N HIS A 28 -11.45 -22.42 26.54
CA HIS A 28 -10.96 -22.35 27.92
C HIS A 28 -9.57 -21.71 27.99
N ALA A 29 -9.52 -20.72 28.86
CA ALA A 29 -8.37 -20.12 29.59
C ALA A 29 -7.43 -19.12 28.89
N SER A 30 -7.48 -17.91 29.41
CA SER A 30 -6.36 -17.02 29.79
C SER A 30 -5.47 -16.46 28.68
N TYR A 31 -5.90 -15.38 28.01
CA TYR A 31 -4.96 -14.44 27.36
C TYR A 31 -5.47 -12.99 27.45
N PRO A 32 -4.61 -12.02 27.84
CA PRO A 32 -4.97 -10.60 27.92
C PRO A 32 -5.00 -9.86 26.57
N TYR A 33 -4.90 -10.56 25.42
CA TYR A 33 -4.92 -9.99 24.08
C TYR A 33 -6.10 -10.58 23.27
N PHE A 34 -7.27 -10.03 23.47
CA PHE A 34 -8.53 -10.47 22.84
C PHE A 34 -8.56 -10.32 21.31
N SER A 35 -7.68 -9.55 20.69
CA SER A 35 -7.77 -9.24 19.26
C SER A 35 -7.29 -10.35 18.33
N VAL A 36 -6.26 -11.11 18.71
CA VAL A 36 -5.65 -12.13 17.84
C VAL A 36 -6.48 -13.43 17.76
N ALA A 37 -7.18 -13.77 18.84
CA ALA A 37 -8.02 -14.97 18.88
C ALA A 37 -9.27 -14.84 18.01
N ILE A 38 -9.86 -13.64 17.92
CA ILE A 38 -11.04 -13.38 17.07
C ILE A 38 -10.66 -13.45 15.58
N VAL A 39 -9.49 -12.97 15.18
CA VAL A 39 -9.02 -13.02 13.78
C VAL A 39 -8.79 -14.47 13.32
N LYS A 40 -8.34 -15.38 14.21
CA LYS A 40 -8.17 -16.81 13.87
C LYS A 40 -9.49 -17.60 13.86
N ALA A 41 -10.48 -17.20 14.64
CA ALA A 41 -11.77 -17.90 14.74
C ALA A 41 -12.75 -17.49 13.63
N VAL A 42 -12.64 -16.28 13.07
CA VAL A 42 -13.51 -15.80 11.98
C VAL A 42 -12.89 -16.20 10.62
N ARG A 43 -12.67 -17.49 10.39
CA ARG A 43 -12.51 -18.03 9.04
C ARG A 43 -13.88 -18.13 8.36
N ILE A 44 -14.48 -16.98 8.05
CA ILE A 44 -15.67 -16.96 7.21
C ILE A 44 -15.20 -17.24 5.77
N ARG A 45 -15.67 -18.35 5.19
CA ARG A 45 -15.68 -18.49 3.74
C ARG A 45 -16.69 -17.50 3.19
N TYR A 46 -16.26 -16.29 2.90
CA TYR A 46 -17.02 -15.36 2.09
C TYR A 46 -16.86 -15.82 0.62
N ASN A 47 -17.91 -16.41 0.08
CA ASN A 47 -18.07 -16.55 -1.37
C ASN A 47 -18.75 -15.26 -1.84
N PRO A 48 -18.06 -14.36 -2.55
CA PRO A 48 -18.74 -13.22 -3.13
C PRO A 48 -19.75 -13.72 -4.18
N PRO A 49 -20.91 -13.07 -4.31
CA PRO A 49 -21.91 -13.44 -5.31
C PRO A 49 -21.56 -12.98 -6.75
N PHE A 50 -20.27 -12.90 -7.08
CA PHE A 50 -19.82 -12.70 -8.45
C PHE A 50 -19.26 -14.04 -8.94
N GLU A 51 -20.02 -14.72 -9.77
CA GLU A 51 -19.51 -15.80 -10.62
C GLU A 51 -18.31 -15.26 -11.40
N HIS A 52 -17.13 -15.78 -11.09
CA HIS A 52 -15.98 -15.61 -11.96
C HIS A 52 -16.28 -16.32 -13.28
N SER A 53 -16.85 -15.58 -14.23
CA SER A 53 -16.72 -15.97 -15.62
C SER A 53 -15.22 -16.02 -15.92
N SER A 54 -14.71 -17.21 -16.19
CA SER A 54 -13.33 -17.48 -16.58
C SER A 54 -13.04 -16.88 -17.95
N PHE A 55 -12.99 -15.56 -18.04
CA PHE A 55 -12.49 -14.85 -19.19
C PHE A 55 -10.99 -14.58 -19.03
N HIS A 56 -10.24 -14.81 -20.09
CA HIS A 56 -8.79 -14.61 -20.23
C HIS A 56 -8.38 -13.13 -19.97
N TYR A 57 -8.39 -12.71 -18.71
CA TYR A 57 -8.16 -11.30 -18.26
C TYR A 57 -6.79 -11.08 -17.62
N LYS A 58 -5.77 -11.90 -17.94
CA LYS A 58 -4.44 -11.77 -17.28
C LYS A 58 -3.51 -10.70 -17.86
N ALA A 59 -3.86 -10.03 -18.98
CA ALA A 59 -2.91 -9.18 -19.69
C ALA A 59 -2.90 -7.68 -19.32
N ASN A 60 -3.90 -7.13 -18.60
CA ASN A 60 -4.02 -5.70 -18.34
C ASN A 60 -4.46 -5.33 -16.91
N LEU A 61 -4.13 -6.15 -15.92
CA LEU A 61 -4.49 -5.84 -14.54
C LEU A 61 -3.46 -4.90 -13.91
N MET A 62 -3.91 -3.73 -13.46
CA MET A 62 -3.11 -2.82 -12.63
C MET A 62 -3.38 -3.10 -11.16
N LEU A 63 -2.34 -3.27 -10.36
CA LEU A 63 -2.43 -3.56 -8.94
C LEU A 63 -2.66 -2.26 -8.15
N LEU A 64 -3.48 -2.34 -7.09
CA LEU A 64 -3.69 -1.26 -6.14
C LEU A 64 -3.08 -1.61 -4.78
N GLY A 65 -2.02 -0.90 -4.41
CA GLY A 65 -1.50 -0.83 -3.05
C GLY A 65 -2.28 0.21 -2.25
N VAL A 66 -2.95 -0.22 -1.19
CA VAL A 66 -3.66 0.69 -0.29
C VAL A 66 -2.75 1.08 0.85
N ASN A 67 -2.29 2.34 0.84
CA ASN A 67 -1.50 2.88 1.95
C ASN A 67 -2.44 3.32 3.08
N ILE A 68 -2.24 2.75 4.28
CA ILE A 68 -3.11 2.93 5.45
C ILE A 68 -2.55 3.90 6.50
N ASP A 69 -1.48 4.63 6.22
CA ASP A 69 -0.80 5.51 7.18
C ASP A 69 -1.74 6.55 7.79
N HIS A 70 -2.65 7.12 7.00
CA HIS A 70 -3.54 8.15 7.47
C HIS A 70 -4.64 7.64 8.43
N VAL A 71 -4.91 6.33 8.46
CA VAL A 71 -5.71 5.70 9.51
C VAL A 71 -4.99 5.80 10.85
N ALA A 72 -3.67 5.51 10.86
CA ALA A 72 -2.85 5.69 12.04
C ALA A 72 -2.72 7.17 12.45
N THR A 73 -2.68 8.08 11.48
CA THR A 73 -2.71 9.54 11.74
C THR A 73 -3.97 9.95 12.50
N LEU A 74 -5.16 9.48 12.08
CA LEU A 74 -6.43 9.75 12.77
C LEU A 74 -6.41 9.18 14.20
N ARG A 75 -5.95 7.94 14.39
CA ARG A 75 -5.77 7.32 15.71
C ARG A 75 -4.88 8.17 16.61
N ASN A 76 -3.72 8.59 16.10
CA ASN A 76 -2.71 9.30 16.87
C ASN A 76 -3.15 10.74 17.20
N ALA A 77 -3.99 11.38 16.38
CA ALA A 77 -4.51 12.73 16.64
C ALA A 77 -5.28 12.83 17.97
N ARG A 78 -5.88 11.72 18.42
CA ARG A 78 -6.60 11.64 19.71
C ARG A 78 -5.80 10.88 20.78
N GLY A 79 -4.75 10.16 20.41
CA GLY A 79 -3.99 9.31 21.33
C GLY A 79 -4.78 8.11 21.86
N VAL A 80 -5.72 7.59 21.08
CA VAL A 80 -6.58 6.44 21.43
C VAL A 80 -6.19 5.20 20.61
N SER A 81 -6.89 4.06 20.79
CA SER A 81 -6.59 2.81 20.09
C SER A 81 -7.30 2.68 18.72
N TYR A 82 -8.15 3.62 18.36
CA TYR A 82 -8.94 3.59 17.13
C TYR A 82 -8.83 4.90 16.33
N PRO A 83 -9.08 4.88 14.99
CA PRO A 83 -9.27 3.67 14.18
C PRO A 83 -8.01 2.80 14.14
N SER A 84 -8.18 1.47 14.00
CA SER A 84 -7.08 0.52 13.98
C SER A 84 -6.49 0.39 12.57
N PRO A 85 -5.18 0.59 12.35
CA PRO A 85 -4.54 0.31 11.06
C PRO A 85 -4.66 -1.17 10.65
N LEU A 86 -4.65 -2.11 11.60
CA LEU A 86 -4.88 -3.52 11.33
C LEU A 86 -6.28 -3.77 10.77
N GLU A 87 -7.30 -3.17 11.38
CA GLU A 87 -8.68 -3.29 10.88
C GLU A 87 -8.81 -2.71 9.47
N ALA A 88 -8.20 -1.55 9.23
CA ALA A 88 -8.18 -0.93 7.90
C ALA A 88 -7.47 -1.81 6.85
N ALA A 89 -6.36 -2.45 7.19
CA ALA A 89 -5.66 -3.39 6.31
C ALA A 89 -6.53 -4.59 5.93
N LEU A 90 -7.23 -5.20 6.90
CA LEU A 90 -8.12 -6.33 6.67
C LEU A 90 -9.36 -5.94 5.84
N ILE A 91 -9.92 -4.76 6.08
CA ILE A 91 -11.01 -4.21 5.26
C ILE A 91 -10.51 -3.97 3.83
N ALA A 92 -9.34 -3.36 3.66
CA ALA A 92 -8.77 -3.08 2.35
C ALA A 92 -8.53 -4.36 1.55
N GLU A 93 -7.90 -5.36 2.16
CA GLU A 93 -7.66 -6.68 1.56
C GLU A 93 -8.97 -7.34 1.12
N THR A 94 -9.99 -7.33 1.98
CA THR A 94 -11.31 -7.93 1.69
C THR A 94 -12.03 -7.24 0.54
N HIS A 95 -11.76 -5.96 0.29
CA HIS A 95 -12.44 -5.15 -0.72
C HIS A 95 -11.57 -4.83 -1.94
N GLY A 96 -10.51 -5.61 -2.15
CA GLY A 96 -9.79 -5.62 -3.42
C GLY A 96 -8.46 -4.88 -3.45
N ALA A 97 -7.88 -4.51 -2.30
CA ALA A 97 -6.47 -4.16 -2.26
C ALA A 97 -5.63 -5.36 -2.70
N ASP A 98 -4.69 -5.14 -3.60
CA ASP A 98 -3.79 -6.20 -4.08
C ASP A 98 -2.55 -6.31 -3.16
N LEU A 99 -2.26 -5.26 -2.42
CA LEU A 99 -1.25 -5.20 -1.35
C LEU A 99 -1.59 -4.11 -0.35
N ILE A 100 -0.99 -4.20 0.83
CA ILE A 100 -1.09 -3.18 1.88
C ILE A 100 0.23 -2.44 1.96
N THR A 101 0.18 -1.13 1.75
CA THR A 101 1.34 -0.24 1.89
C THR A 101 1.27 0.50 3.23
N LEU A 102 2.38 0.58 3.92
CA LEU A 102 2.52 1.31 5.17
C LEU A 102 3.95 1.81 5.35
N HIS A 103 4.10 3.02 5.90
CA HIS A 103 5.37 3.66 6.12
C HIS A 103 5.73 3.68 7.61
N LEU A 104 6.72 2.89 8.01
CA LEU A 104 7.31 2.99 9.34
C LEU A 104 8.39 4.08 9.33
N ARG A 105 7.97 5.30 9.64
CA ARG A 105 8.89 6.45 9.70
C ARG A 105 9.81 6.38 10.92
N GLU A 106 11.01 6.97 10.81
CA GLU A 106 11.94 7.11 11.93
C GLU A 106 11.28 7.79 13.15
N ASP A 107 10.43 8.79 12.94
CA ASP A 107 9.77 9.54 14.01
C ASP A 107 8.46 8.90 14.52
N ARG A 108 8.01 7.80 13.94
CA ARG A 108 6.78 7.08 14.34
C ARG A 108 5.54 7.97 14.42
N ARG A 109 5.45 9.03 13.61
CA ARG A 109 4.33 9.99 13.67
C ARG A 109 2.95 9.38 13.36
N HIS A 110 2.89 8.27 12.63
CA HIS A 110 1.65 7.54 12.32
C HIS A 110 1.79 6.04 12.63
N ILE A 111 2.25 5.22 11.71
CA ILE A 111 2.46 3.78 11.93
C ILE A 111 3.50 3.55 13.04
N LYS A 112 3.25 2.56 13.87
CA LYS A 112 4.08 2.13 14.98
C LYS A 112 4.62 0.73 14.73
N ASP A 113 5.71 0.36 15.40
CA ASP A 113 6.34 -0.96 15.28
C ASP A 113 5.37 -2.12 15.51
N ALA A 114 4.47 -1.96 16.49
CA ALA A 114 3.43 -2.95 16.79
C ALA A 114 2.41 -3.09 15.64
N ASP A 115 2.06 -2.01 14.95
CA ASP A 115 1.16 -2.05 13.80
C ASP A 115 1.74 -2.91 12.68
N VAL A 116 3.03 -2.68 12.34
CA VAL A 116 3.73 -3.44 11.29
C VAL A 116 3.72 -4.93 11.59
N ALA A 117 4.07 -5.30 12.84
CA ALA A 117 4.12 -6.70 13.27
C ALA A 117 2.74 -7.37 13.23
N LEU A 118 1.70 -6.68 13.71
CA LEU A 118 0.33 -7.22 13.74
C LEU A 118 -0.25 -7.35 12.32
N ILE A 119 -0.05 -6.35 11.47
CA ILE A 119 -0.53 -6.37 10.09
C ILE A 119 0.16 -7.49 9.31
N LYS A 120 1.49 -7.62 9.43
CA LYS A 120 2.24 -8.69 8.76
C LYS A 120 1.75 -10.10 9.11
N GLN A 121 1.33 -10.31 10.36
CA GLN A 121 0.79 -11.60 10.81
C GLN A 121 -0.63 -11.88 10.32
N ALA A 122 -1.40 -10.84 10.02
CA ALA A 122 -2.84 -10.94 9.77
C ALA A 122 -3.22 -10.92 8.29
N ILE A 123 -2.56 -10.13 7.47
CA ILE A 123 -2.86 -10.01 6.03
C ILE A 123 -2.40 -11.25 5.26
N ARG A 124 -3.02 -11.47 4.12
CA ARG A 124 -2.70 -12.56 3.17
C ARG A 124 -2.10 -12.03 1.88
N THR A 125 -2.38 -10.76 1.57
CA THR A 125 -1.77 -10.02 0.47
C THR A 125 -0.34 -9.63 0.84
N ARG A 126 0.40 -9.07 -0.11
CA ARG A 126 1.75 -8.58 0.13
C ARG A 126 1.74 -7.35 1.04
N MET A 127 2.71 -7.27 1.93
CA MET A 127 3.04 -6.03 2.65
C MET A 127 4.12 -5.29 1.86
N ASN A 128 3.86 -4.03 1.51
CA ASN A 128 4.86 -3.08 1.02
C ASN A 128 5.24 -2.14 2.18
N LEU A 129 6.41 -2.36 2.77
CA LEU A 129 6.92 -1.55 3.87
C LEU A 129 7.76 -0.40 3.31
N GLU A 130 7.26 0.83 3.45
CA GLU A 130 8.04 2.02 3.15
C GLU A 130 8.95 2.36 4.31
N MET A 131 10.23 2.64 4.02
CA MET A 131 11.22 2.96 5.06
C MET A 131 12.35 3.84 4.54
N ALA A 132 12.94 4.62 5.47
CA ALA A 132 14.20 5.32 5.22
C ALA A 132 15.40 4.36 5.29
N MET A 133 16.51 4.75 4.67
CA MET A 133 17.78 4.01 4.76
C MET A 133 18.50 4.29 6.10
N THR A 134 18.06 3.66 7.18
CA THR A 134 18.76 3.65 8.47
C THR A 134 18.96 2.23 8.95
N GLU A 135 19.97 2.00 9.77
CA GLU A 135 20.27 0.67 10.34
C GLU A 135 19.08 0.14 11.15
N GLU A 136 18.40 1.03 11.87
CA GLU A 136 17.20 0.67 12.63
C GLU A 136 16.10 0.13 11.71
N MET A 137 15.81 0.84 10.61
CA MET A 137 14.78 0.42 9.64
C MET A 137 15.18 -0.86 8.92
N LEU A 138 16.44 -1.01 8.54
CA LEU A 138 16.96 -2.25 7.98
C LEU A 138 16.75 -3.43 8.93
N ALA A 139 17.14 -3.28 10.20
CA ALA A 139 16.93 -4.32 11.22
C ALA A 139 15.43 -4.65 11.40
N HIS A 140 14.55 -3.65 11.34
CA HIS A 140 13.11 -3.86 11.35
C HIS A 140 12.64 -4.68 10.14
N ALA A 141 13.01 -4.30 8.93
CA ALA A 141 12.64 -5.00 7.70
C ALA A 141 13.14 -6.45 7.71
N LEU A 142 14.37 -6.69 8.11
CA LEU A 142 14.95 -8.04 8.21
C LEU A 142 14.25 -8.93 9.26
N ARG A 143 13.75 -8.34 10.35
CA ARG A 143 12.98 -9.05 11.37
C ARG A 143 11.55 -9.35 10.92
N ILE A 144 10.85 -8.39 10.32
CA ILE A 144 9.45 -8.49 9.89
C ILE A 144 9.33 -9.35 8.62
N ARG A 145 10.30 -9.25 7.70
CA ARG A 145 10.33 -9.91 6.39
C ARG A 145 9.05 -9.64 5.58
N PRO A 146 8.77 -8.35 5.28
CA PRO A 146 7.71 -8.03 4.34
C PRO A 146 8.04 -8.61 2.97
N GLU A 147 7.05 -8.80 2.12
CA GLU A 147 7.25 -9.23 0.74
C GLU A 147 7.98 -8.14 -0.07
N ASP A 148 7.63 -6.88 0.20
CA ASP A 148 8.19 -5.72 -0.48
C ASP A 148 8.69 -4.68 0.53
N VAL A 149 9.79 -4.02 0.19
CA VAL A 149 10.27 -2.80 0.83
C VAL A 149 10.37 -1.71 -0.24
N CYS A 150 9.79 -0.54 0.03
CA CYS A 150 10.04 0.67 -0.75
C CYS A 150 10.96 1.60 0.03
N ILE A 151 12.14 1.87 -0.51
CA ILE A 151 13.08 2.81 0.08
C ILE A 151 12.66 4.22 -0.29
N VAL A 152 12.34 5.03 0.73
CA VAL A 152 11.83 6.40 0.57
C VAL A 152 12.73 7.41 1.30
N PRO A 153 12.82 8.66 0.84
CA PRO A 153 13.50 9.71 1.58
C PRO A 153 12.63 10.21 2.74
N GLU A 154 13.24 10.46 3.90
CA GLU A 154 12.57 11.11 5.04
C GLU A 154 13.19 12.46 5.42
N LYS A 155 14.47 12.64 5.14
CA LYS A 155 15.22 13.87 5.43
C LYS A 155 15.41 14.69 4.18
N ARG A 156 15.41 16.02 4.33
CA ARG A 156 15.58 16.95 3.20
C ARG A 156 16.89 16.72 2.42
N ALA A 157 17.93 16.23 3.07
CA ALA A 157 19.20 15.90 2.44
C ALA A 157 19.17 14.61 1.59
N GLU A 158 18.11 13.82 1.69
CA GLU A 158 17.92 12.56 0.95
C GLU A 158 17.08 12.72 -0.31
N VAL A 159 16.52 13.91 -0.52
CA VAL A 159 15.50 14.20 -1.55
C VAL A 159 16.14 14.94 -2.69
N THR A 160 15.81 14.54 -3.93
CA THR A 160 16.07 15.35 -5.12
C THR A 160 15.20 16.62 -5.14
N THR A 161 15.49 17.58 -5.99
CA THR A 161 14.64 18.78 -6.17
C THR A 161 13.20 18.45 -6.56
N GLU A 162 12.94 17.25 -7.03
CA GLU A 162 11.65 16.75 -7.52
C GLU A 162 10.95 15.77 -6.56
N GLY A 163 11.49 15.57 -5.37
CA GLY A 163 10.82 14.85 -4.28
C GLY A 163 11.11 13.34 -4.15
N GLY A 164 11.84 12.72 -5.10
CA GLY A 164 12.30 11.33 -5.00
C GLY A 164 13.62 11.19 -4.23
N LEU A 165 14.01 9.95 -3.93
CA LEU A 165 15.30 9.64 -3.32
C LEU A 165 16.46 10.03 -4.27
N ASP A 166 17.48 10.72 -3.75
CA ASP A 166 18.71 11.00 -4.48
C ASP A 166 19.62 9.76 -4.48
N VAL A 167 19.43 8.92 -5.48
CA VAL A 167 20.19 7.67 -5.66
C VAL A 167 21.62 7.95 -6.11
N ILE A 168 21.85 8.99 -6.91
CA ILE A 168 23.18 9.36 -7.40
C ILE A 168 24.05 9.80 -6.24
N GLY A 169 23.57 10.73 -5.42
CA GLY A 169 24.28 11.25 -4.25
C GLY A 169 24.52 10.21 -3.16
N GLN A 170 23.66 9.16 -3.10
CA GLN A 170 23.71 8.13 -2.05
C GLN A 170 24.01 6.73 -2.59
N ALA A 171 24.63 6.59 -3.76
CA ALA A 171 24.75 5.32 -4.47
C ALA A 171 25.32 4.17 -3.64
N GLY A 172 26.35 4.42 -2.84
CA GLY A 172 26.96 3.39 -1.98
C GLY A 172 26.00 2.87 -0.91
N LYS A 173 25.24 3.78 -0.29
CA LYS A 173 24.23 3.46 0.72
C LYS A 173 23.07 2.69 0.09
N VAL A 174 22.52 3.17 -1.03
CA VAL A 174 21.44 2.50 -1.77
C VAL A 174 21.84 1.08 -2.14
N ARG A 175 23.05 0.86 -2.67
CA ARG A 175 23.54 -0.49 -3.02
C ARG A 175 23.58 -1.41 -1.80
N HIS A 176 24.06 -0.94 -0.66
CA HIS A 176 24.12 -1.72 0.57
C HIS A 176 22.73 -2.18 1.02
N TYR A 177 21.76 -1.27 1.09
CA TYR A 177 20.39 -1.60 1.54
C TYR A 177 19.68 -2.55 0.56
N ILE A 178 19.85 -2.34 -0.75
CA ILE A 178 19.33 -3.28 -1.76
C ILE A 178 19.90 -4.67 -1.54
N TYR A 179 21.21 -4.79 -1.35
CA TYR A 179 21.90 -6.07 -1.17
C TYR A 179 21.39 -6.82 0.06
N GLU A 180 21.34 -6.15 1.23
CA GLU A 180 20.91 -6.77 2.49
C GLU A 180 19.45 -7.25 2.44
N LEU A 181 18.57 -6.41 1.89
CA LEU A 181 17.15 -6.76 1.76
C LEU A 181 16.93 -7.89 0.75
N GLN A 182 17.60 -7.88 -0.39
CA GLN A 182 17.48 -8.93 -1.40
C GLN A 182 18.07 -10.26 -0.91
N ALA A 183 19.16 -10.22 -0.12
CA ALA A 183 19.72 -11.42 0.53
C ALA A 183 18.73 -12.09 1.49
N ALA A 184 17.81 -11.30 2.07
CA ALA A 184 16.69 -11.78 2.88
C ALA A 184 15.45 -12.19 2.06
N SER A 185 15.54 -12.22 0.72
CA SER A 185 14.44 -12.50 -0.22
C SER A 185 13.30 -11.47 -0.18
N ILE A 186 13.61 -10.22 0.15
CA ILE A 186 12.66 -9.10 0.12
C ILE A 186 12.79 -8.39 -1.24
N ARG A 187 11.68 -8.15 -1.92
CA ARG A 187 11.65 -7.37 -3.16
C ARG A 187 11.83 -5.88 -2.82
N VAL A 188 12.80 -5.23 -3.45
CA VAL A 188 13.14 -3.84 -3.15
C VAL A 188 12.72 -2.93 -4.29
N SER A 189 11.94 -1.89 -3.99
CA SER A 189 11.67 -0.75 -4.85
C SER A 189 12.33 0.51 -4.31
N ILE A 190 12.63 1.45 -5.21
CA ILE A 190 13.17 2.77 -4.88
C ILE A 190 12.14 3.82 -5.27
N PHE A 191 11.73 4.65 -4.31
CA PHE A 191 10.86 5.79 -4.56
C PHE A 191 11.66 6.93 -5.19
N ILE A 192 11.40 7.21 -6.45
CA ILE A 192 12.30 8.00 -7.28
C ILE A 192 11.54 9.05 -8.11
N ALA A 193 12.13 10.20 -8.33
CA ALA A 193 11.61 11.17 -9.30
C ALA A 193 11.60 10.59 -10.73
N PRO A 194 10.71 11.03 -11.64
CA PRO A 194 10.72 10.63 -13.04
C PRO A 194 11.91 11.22 -13.80
N ASP A 195 13.12 10.79 -13.42
CA ASP A 195 14.42 11.25 -13.90
C ASP A 195 15.27 10.07 -14.35
N LYS A 196 15.56 10.00 -15.65
CA LYS A 196 16.30 8.89 -16.28
C LYS A 196 17.69 8.65 -15.66
N PRO A 197 18.53 9.67 -15.37
CA PRO A 197 19.80 9.49 -14.65
C PRO A 197 19.65 8.79 -13.29
N GLN A 198 18.67 9.19 -12.50
CA GLN A 198 18.39 8.58 -11.20
C GLN A 198 17.93 7.12 -11.37
N ILE A 199 17.04 6.84 -12.33
CA ILE A 199 16.55 5.48 -12.64
C ILE A 199 17.71 4.58 -13.10
N GLN A 200 18.56 5.06 -14.03
CA GLN A 200 19.75 4.33 -14.47
C GLN A 200 20.63 3.99 -13.27
N LYS A 201 20.86 4.96 -12.39
CA LYS A 201 21.68 4.74 -11.20
C LYS A 201 21.07 3.73 -10.26
N ALA A 202 19.75 3.76 -10.06
CA ALA A 202 19.06 2.75 -9.24
C ALA A 202 19.25 1.33 -9.82
N PHE A 203 19.11 1.19 -11.14
CA PHE A 203 19.37 -0.07 -11.83
C PHE A 203 20.82 -0.55 -11.64
N ASP A 204 21.82 0.33 -11.79
CA ASP A 204 23.25 0.03 -11.61
C ASP A 204 23.55 -0.40 -10.14
N MET A 205 22.79 0.13 -9.19
CA MET A 205 22.91 -0.25 -7.76
C MET A 205 22.21 -1.57 -7.44
N GLY A 206 21.54 -2.19 -8.40
CA GLY A 206 20.91 -3.50 -8.23
C GLY A 206 19.39 -3.47 -8.05
N ALA A 207 18.75 -2.29 -8.08
CA ALA A 207 17.29 -2.21 -8.04
C ALA A 207 16.68 -2.86 -9.30
N ARG A 208 15.57 -3.57 -9.09
CA ARG A 208 14.78 -4.18 -10.17
C ARG A 208 13.34 -3.69 -10.18
N VAL A 209 13.00 -2.86 -9.21
CA VAL A 209 11.70 -2.19 -9.12
C VAL A 209 11.94 -0.73 -8.80
N VAL A 210 11.18 0.16 -9.42
CA VAL A 210 11.10 1.58 -9.06
C VAL A 210 9.66 1.96 -8.79
N GLU A 211 9.45 2.90 -7.87
CA GLU A 211 8.19 3.59 -7.69
C GLU A 211 8.36 5.05 -8.11
N LEU A 212 7.72 5.43 -9.21
CA LEU A 212 7.81 6.79 -9.75
C LEU A 212 6.96 7.75 -8.92
N HIS A 213 7.59 8.82 -8.43
CA HIS A 213 6.93 9.89 -7.70
C HIS A 213 5.99 10.68 -8.62
N THR A 214 4.69 10.69 -8.32
CA THR A 214 3.68 11.38 -9.14
C THR A 214 3.22 12.72 -8.54
N GLY A 215 3.87 13.22 -7.48
CA GLY A 215 3.46 14.42 -6.77
C GLY A 215 3.44 15.67 -7.65
N ALA A 216 4.51 15.93 -8.42
CA ALA A 216 4.55 17.08 -9.32
C ALA A 216 3.40 17.08 -10.36
N TYR A 217 3.02 15.89 -10.85
CA TYR A 217 1.84 15.73 -11.71
C TYR A 217 0.54 16.02 -10.94
N ALA A 218 0.41 15.50 -9.72
CA ALA A 218 -0.79 15.64 -8.91
C ALA A 218 -1.04 17.10 -8.48
N ASP A 219 0.05 17.80 -8.13
CA ASP A 219 0.03 19.17 -7.60
C ASP A 219 0.14 20.26 -8.70
N ALA A 220 0.20 19.85 -9.98
CA ALA A 220 0.33 20.78 -11.09
C ALA A 220 -0.81 21.81 -11.10
N ALA A 221 -0.45 23.09 -11.03
CA ALA A 221 -1.39 24.20 -10.92
C ALA A 221 -2.11 24.50 -12.27
N THR A 222 -1.49 24.15 -13.40
CA THR A 222 -2.07 24.39 -14.72
C THR A 222 -2.17 23.11 -15.55
N PRO A 223 -3.09 23.05 -16.53
CA PRO A 223 -3.18 21.92 -17.46
C PRO A 223 -1.86 21.68 -18.24
N GLU A 224 -1.11 22.74 -18.57
CA GLU A 224 0.17 22.66 -19.26
C GLU A 224 1.23 21.95 -18.41
N GLN A 225 1.36 22.38 -17.16
CA GLN A 225 2.27 21.74 -16.19
C GLN A 225 1.89 20.26 -15.99
N ARG A 226 0.59 19.96 -15.84
CA ARG A 226 0.13 18.59 -15.69
C ARG A 226 0.46 17.73 -16.91
N ARG A 227 0.30 18.24 -18.12
CA ARG A 227 0.69 17.52 -19.34
C ARG A 227 2.19 17.29 -19.41
N HIS A 228 2.99 18.29 -19.04
CA HIS A 228 4.44 18.17 -18.98
C HIS A 228 4.87 17.07 -18.00
N GLU A 229 4.39 17.09 -16.78
CA GLU A 229 4.73 16.08 -15.77
C GLU A 229 4.25 14.69 -16.15
N LEU A 230 3.04 14.56 -16.73
CA LEU A 230 2.55 13.30 -17.26
C LEU A 230 3.48 12.72 -18.34
N GLN A 231 3.99 13.58 -19.24
CA GLN A 231 4.93 13.14 -20.27
C GLN A 231 6.26 12.68 -19.67
N ARG A 232 6.78 13.38 -18.68
CA ARG A 232 7.98 12.97 -17.92
C ARG A 232 7.79 11.59 -17.27
N ILE A 233 6.65 11.35 -16.61
CA ILE A 233 6.34 10.06 -16.00
C ILE A 233 6.29 8.95 -17.07
N ARG A 234 5.65 9.19 -18.22
CA ARG A 234 5.61 8.21 -19.33
C ARG A 234 7.02 7.85 -19.82
N GLU A 235 7.84 8.84 -20.09
CA GLU A 235 9.21 8.62 -20.57
C GLU A 235 10.07 7.90 -19.54
N ALA A 236 9.91 8.22 -18.26
CA ALA A 236 10.59 7.55 -17.17
C ALA A 236 10.14 6.10 -17.01
N ALA A 237 8.84 5.83 -17.11
CA ALA A 237 8.27 4.48 -17.05
C ALA A 237 8.78 3.63 -18.23
N GLN A 238 8.76 4.15 -19.45
CA GLN A 238 9.29 3.47 -20.63
C GLN A 238 10.79 3.16 -20.49
N PHE A 239 11.57 4.15 -20.03
CA PHE A 239 12.99 3.97 -19.81
C PHE A 239 13.28 2.87 -18.76
N ALA A 240 12.61 2.90 -17.61
CA ALA A 240 12.77 1.88 -16.59
C ALA A 240 12.38 0.49 -17.10
N ALA A 241 11.28 0.38 -17.86
CA ALA A 241 10.86 -0.90 -18.46
C ALA A 241 11.87 -1.41 -19.51
N GLN A 242 12.49 -0.53 -20.30
CA GLN A 242 13.57 -0.90 -21.24
C GLN A 242 14.81 -1.47 -20.53
N LEU A 243 15.09 -1.03 -19.30
CA LEU A 243 16.13 -1.60 -18.46
C LEU A 243 15.71 -2.96 -17.84
N GLY A 244 14.47 -3.41 -18.07
CA GLY A 244 13.93 -4.63 -17.48
C GLY A 244 13.45 -4.48 -16.02
N MET A 245 13.20 -3.23 -15.58
CA MET A 245 12.66 -2.97 -14.24
C MET A 245 11.14 -3.06 -14.22
N THR A 246 10.59 -3.47 -13.10
CA THR A 246 9.17 -3.30 -12.78
C THR A 246 8.91 -1.85 -12.38
N VAL A 247 7.84 -1.25 -12.89
CA VAL A 247 7.51 0.14 -12.64
C VAL A 247 6.22 0.24 -11.84
N ASN A 248 6.34 0.77 -10.63
CA ASN A 248 5.23 1.20 -9.78
C ASN A 248 5.15 2.74 -9.83
N ALA A 249 4.06 3.31 -9.32
CA ALA A 249 3.94 4.75 -9.16
C ALA A 249 3.06 5.10 -7.96
N GLY A 250 3.24 6.27 -7.39
CA GLY A 250 2.48 6.70 -6.22
C GLY A 250 2.71 8.15 -5.85
N HIS A 251 2.01 8.56 -4.82
CA HIS A 251 1.98 9.89 -4.21
C HIS A 251 1.10 10.92 -4.94
N GLY A 252 0.14 11.48 -4.21
CA GLY A 252 -0.75 12.54 -4.70
C GLY A 252 -1.89 12.08 -5.61
N LEU A 253 -2.01 10.79 -5.90
CA LEU A 253 -3.06 10.27 -6.77
C LEU A 253 -4.42 10.25 -6.07
N THR A 254 -5.45 10.65 -6.83
CA THR A 254 -6.86 10.70 -6.43
C THR A 254 -7.73 10.08 -7.53
N ILE A 255 -9.02 9.85 -7.27
CA ILE A 255 -9.97 9.40 -8.31
C ILE A 255 -10.09 10.37 -9.50
N HIS A 256 -9.68 11.65 -9.33
CA HIS A 256 -9.78 12.68 -10.36
C HIS A 256 -8.54 12.77 -11.26
N ASN A 257 -7.39 12.25 -10.84
CA ASN A 257 -6.14 12.36 -11.61
C ASN A 257 -5.49 11.00 -11.94
N VAL A 258 -5.90 9.91 -11.30
CA VAL A 258 -5.28 8.59 -11.46
C VAL A 258 -5.42 8.01 -12.86
N ALA A 259 -6.49 8.35 -13.60
CA ALA A 259 -6.81 7.74 -14.88
C ALA A 259 -5.67 7.85 -15.92
N LEU A 260 -5.04 9.02 -16.06
CA LEU A 260 -3.95 9.22 -17.03
C LEU A 260 -2.66 8.48 -16.64
N ILE A 261 -2.41 8.28 -15.35
CA ILE A 261 -1.30 7.45 -14.86
C ILE A 261 -1.61 5.97 -15.10
N ALA A 262 -2.84 5.54 -14.83
CA ALA A 262 -3.28 4.17 -15.06
C ALA A 262 -3.24 3.75 -16.54
N GLN A 263 -3.31 4.69 -17.47
CA GLN A 263 -3.18 4.44 -18.92
C GLN A 263 -1.74 4.13 -19.36
N ILE A 264 -0.72 4.41 -18.54
CA ILE A 264 0.69 4.14 -18.90
C ILE A 264 0.94 2.64 -18.78
N PRO A 265 1.18 1.92 -19.90
CA PRO A 265 1.20 0.45 -19.91
C PRO A 265 2.34 -0.15 -19.09
N GLU A 266 3.45 0.55 -18.95
CA GLU A 266 4.63 0.12 -18.21
C GLU A 266 4.43 0.14 -16.68
N ILE A 267 3.49 0.96 -16.17
CA ILE A 267 3.17 1.03 -14.74
C ILE A 267 2.22 -0.13 -14.40
N VAL A 268 2.62 -0.98 -13.47
CA VAL A 268 1.87 -2.20 -13.11
C VAL A 268 1.21 -2.15 -11.73
N GLU A 269 1.62 -1.20 -10.88
CA GLU A 269 1.15 -1.07 -9.49
C GLU A 269 1.07 0.42 -9.11
N LEU A 270 -0.03 0.81 -8.46
CA LEU A 270 -0.20 2.15 -7.89
C LEU A 270 -0.35 2.06 -6.38
N ASN A 271 0.49 2.81 -5.63
CA ASN A 271 0.41 2.93 -4.18
C ASN A 271 -0.31 4.24 -3.82
N ILE A 272 -1.53 4.13 -3.24
CA ILE A 272 -2.41 5.28 -2.98
C ILE A 272 -2.86 5.26 -1.52
N GLY A 273 -2.65 6.38 -0.81
CA GLY A 273 -2.96 6.49 0.61
C GLY A 273 -3.92 7.62 0.94
N HIS A 274 -3.41 8.84 1.03
CA HIS A 274 -4.16 9.97 1.59
C HIS A 274 -5.56 10.14 0.99
N SER A 275 -5.67 10.14 -0.32
CA SER A 275 -6.95 10.36 -1.00
C SER A 275 -7.97 9.25 -0.73
N LEU A 276 -7.53 7.98 -0.62
CA LEU A 276 -8.40 6.87 -0.26
C LEU A 276 -8.96 7.02 1.15
N ILE A 277 -8.11 7.36 2.12
CA ILE A 277 -8.53 7.53 3.51
C ILE A 277 -9.41 8.78 3.66
N ALA A 278 -9.08 9.88 2.98
CA ALA A 278 -9.92 11.08 2.96
C ALA A 278 -11.32 10.78 2.37
N GLN A 279 -11.40 10.05 1.26
CA GLN A 279 -12.65 9.63 0.66
C GLN A 279 -13.43 8.67 1.57
N ALA A 280 -12.71 7.78 2.27
CA ALA A 280 -13.31 6.82 3.19
C ALA A 280 -14.00 7.47 4.40
N VAL A 281 -13.63 8.68 4.79
CA VAL A 281 -14.31 9.45 5.85
C VAL A 281 -15.79 9.68 5.49
N PHE A 282 -16.11 9.82 4.20
CA PHE A 282 -17.48 10.10 3.74
C PHE A 282 -18.21 8.84 3.24
N LEU A 283 -17.48 7.92 2.61
CA LEU A 283 -18.06 6.77 1.91
C LEU A 283 -17.84 5.43 2.64
N GLY A 284 -16.95 5.40 3.61
CA GLY A 284 -16.37 4.17 4.13
C GLY A 284 -15.26 3.61 3.21
N LEU A 285 -14.28 2.93 3.81
CA LEU A 285 -13.10 2.41 3.10
C LEU A 285 -13.44 1.42 1.98
N PRO A 286 -14.42 0.50 2.13
CA PRO A 286 -14.83 -0.40 1.06
C PRO A 286 -15.23 0.33 -0.24
N GLN A 287 -16.06 1.34 -0.13
CA GLN A 287 -16.57 2.09 -1.28
C GLN A 287 -15.48 2.95 -1.93
N ALA A 288 -14.60 3.56 -1.13
CA ALA A 288 -13.47 4.34 -1.63
C ALA A 288 -12.50 3.46 -2.47
N ILE A 289 -12.19 2.24 -2.00
CA ILE A 289 -11.36 1.28 -2.73
C ILE A 289 -12.07 0.84 -4.03
N ALA A 290 -13.34 0.48 -3.96
CA ALA A 290 -14.10 0.04 -5.13
C ALA A 290 -14.14 1.11 -6.22
N GLN A 291 -14.37 2.38 -5.87
CA GLN A 291 -14.35 3.50 -6.81
C GLN A 291 -12.96 3.70 -7.44
N MET A 292 -11.89 3.66 -6.64
CA MET A 292 -10.53 3.80 -7.16
C MET A 292 -10.20 2.68 -8.15
N LYS A 293 -10.47 1.43 -7.79
CA LYS A 293 -10.23 0.28 -8.68
C LYS A 293 -11.04 0.37 -9.97
N GLU A 294 -12.28 0.82 -9.90
CA GLU A 294 -13.11 1.01 -11.09
C GLU A 294 -12.51 2.06 -12.04
N VAL A 295 -12.06 3.21 -11.52
CA VAL A 295 -11.40 4.24 -12.33
C VAL A 295 -10.11 3.71 -12.96
N MET A 296 -9.27 3.02 -12.18
CA MET A 296 -8.03 2.40 -12.67
C MET A 296 -8.32 1.37 -13.77
N TYR A 297 -9.29 0.50 -13.54
CA TYR A 297 -9.70 -0.53 -14.50
C TYR A 297 -10.20 0.06 -15.82
N ARG A 298 -11.14 1.02 -15.75
CA ARG A 298 -11.68 1.68 -16.94
C ARG A 298 -10.60 2.38 -17.74
N ALA A 299 -9.74 3.15 -17.06
CA ALA A 299 -8.63 3.86 -17.70
C ALA A 299 -7.65 2.90 -18.39
N ARG A 300 -7.30 1.79 -17.75
CA ARG A 300 -6.37 0.79 -18.26
C ARG A 300 -6.91 0.08 -19.51
N ASN A 301 -8.21 -0.11 -19.58
CA ASN A 301 -8.88 -0.82 -20.67
C ASN A 301 -9.47 0.12 -21.75
N GLY A 302 -9.17 1.43 -21.70
CA GLY A 302 -9.66 2.41 -22.67
C GLY A 302 -11.18 2.62 -22.64
N LEU A 303 -11.83 2.28 -21.53
CA LEU A 303 -13.26 2.49 -21.34
C LEU A 303 -13.51 3.93 -20.89
N THR A 304 -14.30 4.67 -21.65
CA THR A 304 -14.71 6.03 -21.28
C THR A 304 -15.53 6.04 -19.98
N ALA A 305 -15.41 7.13 -19.23
CA ALA A 305 -16.11 7.34 -17.96
C ALA A 305 -17.62 7.44 -18.15
#